data_b230d564e8483b5d48fc7c2b35615314
#
_entry.id   b230d564e8483b5d48fc7c2b35615314
#
_cell.length_a   1.000
_cell.length_b   1.000
_cell.length_c   1.000
_cell.angle_alpha   90.00
_cell.angle_beta   90.00
_cell.angle_gamma   90.00
#
_symmetry.space_group_name_H-M   'P 1'
#
loop_
_entity.id
_entity.type
_entity.pdbx_description
1 polymer ?
#
loop_
_entity_poly.entity_id
_entity_poly.type
_entity_poly.pdbx_seq_one_letter_code
_entity_poly.pdbx_strand_id
1 'polypeptide(L)'
;MKAVKKVFVALSAILVWTAIPAVSAHAVSIGQACAKTTLGTRVSIRVSKKPVIVVCRNVAGRKKWIRAAVQTLVTTTTSTTTTVPEPVTNYTDVVDTVDSTLHTITIEGMQPRTYFLHVPAAYQPSQSVPLLLAFHGRSTVGKEILRTSQFVAWAAEMNFIVAAVNGAVYDGASSWNAGNCCTNATTYEENDVLLASTIIDFVKSNYAVDPARLWASGHSNGGMLAYRLACDLSDKITAIAVVTGALMDPTCSPTKPVSIFHIHGNLDPTVPFHGGGKFETPNIYFSVQDMAYRNSCTGDPKETSNTIEERYTWRCTTGVETQLVNYQEQSHAWVDGYTEEILRFLFAHPRK
;
A
#
# COMPACT_ATOMS: atom_id res chain seq x y z
N MET A 1 -68.75 -8.19 34.55
CA MET A 1 -67.77 -7.09 34.29
C MET A 1 -66.47 -7.42 35.03
N LYS A 2 -65.46 -7.98 34.35
CA LYS A 2 -64.15 -8.28 34.93
C LYS A 2 -63.10 -7.48 34.19
N ALA A 3 -62.39 -6.60 34.92
CA ALA A 3 -61.34 -5.75 34.41
C ALA A 3 -60.05 -6.56 34.17
N VAL A 4 -59.50 -6.46 32.97
CA VAL A 4 -58.22 -7.05 32.61
C VAL A 4 -57.12 -6.01 32.85
N LYS A 5 -56.23 -6.30 33.83
CA LYS A 5 -55.02 -5.50 34.10
C LYS A 5 -53.97 -5.86 33.05
N LYS A 6 -53.52 -4.85 32.29
CA LYS A 6 -52.34 -4.96 31.43
C LYS A 6 -51.08 -4.81 32.30
N VAL A 7 -50.25 -5.86 32.30
CA VAL A 7 -48.90 -5.81 32.89
C VAL A 7 -47.94 -5.34 31.83
N PHE A 8 -47.31 -4.20 32.04
CA PHE A 8 -46.16 -3.72 31.24
C PHE A 8 -44.88 -4.36 31.82
N VAL A 9 -44.22 -5.20 31.03
CA VAL A 9 -42.87 -5.68 31.33
C VAL A 9 -41.89 -4.72 30.70
N ALA A 10 -41.18 -3.93 31.53
CA ALA A 10 -40.08 -3.11 31.09
C ALA A 10 -38.83 -3.98 30.93
N LEU A 11 -38.37 -4.19 29.70
CA LEU A 11 -37.04 -4.76 29.42
C LEU A 11 -35.96 -3.68 29.69
N SER A 12 -35.29 -3.83 30.82
CA SER A 12 -34.06 -3.04 31.10
C SER A 12 -32.89 -3.67 30.37
N ALA A 13 -32.43 -3.02 29.33
CA ALA A 13 -31.17 -3.38 28.68
C ALA A 13 -30.00 -3.04 29.61
N ILE A 14 -29.37 -4.05 30.18
CA ILE A 14 -28.13 -3.90 30.95
C ILE A 14 -27.00 -3.72 29.95
N LEU A 15 -26.51 -2.47 29.78
CA LEU A 15 -25.23 -2.19 29.13
C LEU A 15 -24.10 -2.68 30.05
N VAL A 16 -23.51 -3.79 29.69
CA VAL A 16 -22.26 -4.23 30.34
C VAL A 16 -21.13 -3.33 29.84
N TRP A 17 -20.80 -2.33 30.64
CA TRP A 17 -19.55 -1.58 30.47
C TRP A 17 -18.42 -2.48 30.98
N THR A 18 -17.63 -3.04 30.09
CA THR A 18 -16.34 -3.64 30.47
C THR A 18 -15.41 -2.51 30.90
N ALA A 19 -15.19 -2.41 32.18
CA ALA A 19 -14.23 -1.46 32.76
C ALA A 19 -12.82 -1.80 32.26
N ILE A 20 -12.24 -0.90 31.45
CA ILE A 20 -10.82 -0.91 31.17
C ILE A 20 -10.11 -0.61 32.48
N PRO A 21 -9.14 -1.42 32.94
CA PRO A 21 -8.46 -1.19 34.21
C PRO A 21 -7.84 0.20 34.19
N ALA A 22 -8.18 1.03 35.17
CA ALA A 22 -7.63 2.34 35.37
C ALA A 22 -6.13 2.19 35.71
N VAL A 23 -5.28 2.51 34.74
CA VAL A 23 -3.85 2.72 35.02
C VAL A 23 -3.74 3.98 35.87
N SER A 24 -3.16 3.85 37.05
CA SER A 24 -2.90 4.93 38.02
C SER A 24 -2.41 6.19 37.28
N ALA A 25 -3.06 7.31 37.52
CA ALA A 25 -2.86 8.59 36.86
C ALA A 25 -1.53 9.25 37.22
N HIS A 26 -0.42 8.67 36.78
CA HIS A 26 0.81 9.45 36.63
C HIS A 26 0.68 10.18 35.29
N ALA A 27 0.87 11.50 35.32
CA ALA A 27 0.69 12.36 34.15
C ALA A 27 1.50 11.84 32.96
N VAL A 28 0.83 11.18 32.04
CA VAL A 28 1.42 10.71 30.78
C VAL A 28 1.53 11.91 29.85
N SER A 29 2.73 12.21 29.37
CA SER A 29 2.98 13.26 28.40
C SER A 29 3.52 12.69 27.09
N ILE A 30 3.22 13.36 25.97
CA ILE A 30 3.74 12.97 24.66
C ILE A 30 5.27 13.02 24.71
N GLY A 31 5.92 11.98 24.19
CA GLY A 31 7.37 11.84 24.19
C GLY A 31 7.98 11.19 25.43
N GLN A 32 7.22 11.03 26.53
CA GLN A 32 7.71 10.32 27.71
C GLN A 32 7.84 8.81 27.49
N ALA A 33 8.78 8.20 28.24
CA ALA A 33 8.98 6.75 28.18
C ALA A 33 7.77 5.98 28.72
N CYS A 34 7.36 4.92 28.03
CA CYS A 34 6.34 3.96 28.48
C CYS A 34 6.95 2.56 28.70
N ALA A 35 8.12 2.52 29.34
CA ALA A 35 8.96 1.32 29.45
C ALA A 35 8.26 0.09 30.09
N LYS A 36 7.32 0.32 31.00
CA LYS A 36 6.55 -0.75 31.69
C LYS A 36 5.22 -1.08 31.00
N THR A 37 4.91 -0.44 29.88
CA THR A 37 3.62 -0.58 29.20
C THR A 37 3.77 -1.45 27.95
N THR A 38 2.76 -2.27 27.66
CA THR A 38 2.71 -3.06 26.43
C THR A 38 2.61 -2.15 25.22
N LEU A 39 3.36 -2.45 24.15
CA LEU A 39 3.25 -1.72 22.88
C LEU A 39 1.82 -1.77 22.36
N GLY A 40 1.34 -0.64 21.84
CA GLY A 40 -0.06 -0.51 21.37
C GLY A 40 -1.06 -0.05 22.44
N THR A 41 -0.68 -0.03 23.75
CA THR A 41 -1.56 0.49 24.80
C THR A 41 -1.93 1.94 24.52
N ARG A 42 -3.25 2.23 24.54
CA ARG A 42 -3.80 3.57 24.31
C ARG A 42 -4.25 4.20 25.63
N VAL A 43 -3.95 5.47 25.83
CA VAL A 43 -4.37 6.24 27.00
C VAL A 43 -4.91 7.59 26.53
N SER A 44 -6.02 8.03 27.10
CA SER A 44 -6.52 9.41 26.87
C SER A 44 -5.85 10.36 27.84
N ILE A 45 -5.23 11.41 27.32
CA ILE A 45 -4.64 12.52 28.09
C ILE A 45 -5.27 13.84 27.68
N ARG A 46 -5.10 14.89 28.49
CA ARG A 46 -5.57 16.24 28.13
C ARG A 46 -4.37 17.11 27.75
N VAL A 47 -4.42 17.68 26.55
CA VAL A 47 -3.45 18.68 26.09
C VAL A 47 -4.23 19.96 25.79
N SER A 48 -3.88 21.05 26.48
CA SER A 48 -4.60 22.33 26.35
C SER A 48 -6.13 22.20 26.51
N LYS A 49 -6.57 21.44 27.52
CA LYS A 49 -7.99 21.13 27.82
C LYS A 49 -8.71 20.24 26.81
N LYS A 50 -8.09 19.81 25.72
CA LYS A 50 -8.67 18.88 24.74
C LYS A 50 -8.21 17.44 25.04
N PRO A 51 -9.10 16.43 24.91
CA PRO A 51 -8.71 15.04 25.05
C PRO A 51 -7.85 14.63 23.85
N VAL A 52 -6.75 13.94 24.13
CA VAL A 52 -5.82 13.39 23.12
C VAL A 52 -5.56 11.94 23.50
N ILE A 53 -5.72 11.04 22.55
CA ILE A 53 -5.33 9.65 22.73
C ILE A 53 -3.86 9.53 22.39
N VAL A 54 -3.10 8.93 23.30
CA VAL A 54 -1.69 8.57 23.10
C VAL A 54 -1.53 7.06 23.11
N VAL A 55 -0.60 6.56 22.33
CA VAL A 55 -0.28 5.13 22.22
C VAL A 55 1.20 4.92 22.54
N CYS A 56 1.50 3.84 23.28
CA CYS A 56 2.88 3.45 23.55
C CYS A 56 3.48 2.78 22.31
N ARG A 57 4.50 3.37 21.71
CA ARG A 57 5.22 2.83 20.55
C ARG A 57 6.73 2.82 20.77
N ASN A 58 7.42 1.99 20.00
CA ASN A 58 8.88 2.01 19.94
C ASN A 58 9.30 3.12 18.96
N VAL A 59 10.04 4.10 19.47
CA VAL A 59 10.56 5.22 18.68
C VAL A 59 12.07 5.26 18.90
N ALA A 60 12.84 5.02 17.86
CA ALA A 60 14.31 4.97 17.91
C ALA A 60 14.83 4.05 19.05
N GLY A 61 14.33 2.81 19.10
CA GLY A 61 14.74 1.81 20.10
C GLY A 61 14.22 2.05 21.54
N ARG A 62 13.41 3.07 21.76
CA ARG A 62 12.84 3.38 23.09
C ARG A 62 11.32 3.44 23.05
N LYS A 63 10.64 2.81 23.99
CA LYS A 63 9.18 2.91 24.12
C LYS A 63 8.79 4.31 24.59
N LYS A 64 7.96 5.00 23.79
CA LYS A 64 7.48 6.35 24.11
C LYS A 64 5.98 6.47 23.86
N TRP A 65 5.32 7.39 24.58
CA TRP A 65 3.95 7.80 24.31
C TRP A 65 3.94 8.78 23.14
N ILE A 66 3.23 8.43 22.06
CA ILE A 66 2.98 9.30 20.91
C ILE A 66 1.48 9.51 20.74
N ARG A 67 1.09 10.58 20.05
CA ARG A 67 -0.33 10.75 19.70
C ARG A 67 -0.80 9.56 18.88
N ALA A 68 -1.96 9.00 19.23
CA ALA A 68 -2.65 8.08 18.35
C ALA A 68 -3.25 8.89 17.19
N ALA A 69 -3.09 8.45 15.96
CA ALA A 69 -3.78 9.04 14.83
C ALA A 69 -5.30 8.89 15.05
N VAL A 70 -6.01 10.00 15.08
CA VAL A 70 -7.47 10.02 15.01
C VAL A 70 -7.81 10.06 13.53
N GLN A 71 -8.60 9.12 13.06
CA GLN A 71 -9.07 9.09 11.67
C GLN A 71 -10.09 10.22 11.43
N THR A 72 -9.60 11.44 11.32
CA THR A 72 -10.41 12.54 10.78
C THR A 72 -9.91 12.78 9.36
N LEU A 73 -10.61 12.20 8.41
CA LEU A 73 -10.37 12.45 6.99
C LEU A 73 -10.89 13.83 6.64
N VAL A 74 -10.00 14.72 6.28
CA VAL A 74 -10.35 15.93 5.51
C VAL A 74 -9.79 15.71 4.11
N THR A 75 -10.64 15.38 3.17
CA THR A 75 -10.27 15.24 1.77
C THR A 75 -10.65 16.52 1.04
N THR A 76 -9.66 17.21 0.52
CA THR A 76 -9.89 18.36 -0.36
C THR A 76 -9.54 17.93 -1.78
N THR A 77 -10.53 17.93 -2.65
CA THR A 77 -10.34 17.65 -4.08
C THR A 77 -10.03 18.94 -4.81
N THR A 78 -8.85 19.05 -5.36
CA THR A 78 -8.47 20.16 -6.23
C THR A 78 -8.36 19.65 -7.66
N SER A 79 -9.31 20.01 -8.51
CA SER A 79 -9.22 19.77 -9.96
C SER A 79 -8.24 20.79 -10.55
N THR A 80 -7.08 20.35 -10.96
CA THR A 80 -6.13 21.20 -11.70
C THR A 80 -6.16 20.78 -13.16
N THR A 81 -6.84 21.57 -13.98
CA THR A 81 -6.65 21.50 -15.44
C THR A 81 -5.31 22.16 -15.74
N THR A 82 -4.27 21.36 -15.86
CA THR A 82 -2.92 21.89 -16.17
C THR A 82 -2.83 22.12 -17.67
N THR A 83 -2.98 23.38 -18.09
CA THR A 83 -2.53 23.80 -19.42
C THR A 83 -1.00 23.94 -19.37
N VAL A 84 -0.30 23.05 -20.06
CA VAL A 84 1.16 23.06 -20.12
C VAL A 84 1.63 23.89 -21.32
N PRO A 85 2.56 24.83 -21.14
CA PRO A 85 3.34 25.38 -22.25
C PRO A 85 4.74 24.75 -22.21
N GLU A 86 5.11 23.99 -23.21
CA GLU A 86 6.43 23.86 -23.86
C GLU A 86 6.65 22.49 -24.52
N PRO A 87 7.44 22.40 -25.60
CA PRO A 87 7.57 21.18 -26.38
C PRO A 87 8.42 20.16 -25.61
N VAL A 88 7.80 19.07 -25.25
CA VAL A 88 8.43 17.98 -24.54
C VAL A 88 8.35 16.72 -25.39
N THR A 89 9.43 15.94 -25.33
CA THR A 89 9.51 14.63 -25.95
C THR A 89 8.23 13.82 -25.76
N ASN A 90 7.80 13.05 -26.75
CA ASN A 90 6.52 12.38 -26.93
C ASN A 90 5.89 11.64 -25.71
N TYR A 91 6.63 11.42 -24.64
CA TYR A 91 6.16 10.70 -23.45
C TYR A 91 5.45 11.57 -22.43
N THR A 92 5.76 12.87 -22.33
CA THR A 92 5.15 13.78 -21.37
C THR A 92 3.74 14.20 -21.78
N ASP A 93 3.47 14.24 -23.07
CA ASP A 93 2.18 14.67 -23.61
C ASP A 93 1.05 13.69 -23.28
N VAL A 94 1.32 12.38 -23.17
CA VAL A 94 0.32 11.37 -22.88
C VAL A 94 -0.18 11.45 -21.43
N VAL A 95 0.70 11.74 -20.46
CA VAL A 95 0.32 11.84 -19.04
C VAL A 95 -0.37 13.16 -18.72
N ASP A 96 0.01 14.24 -19.41
CA ASP A 96 -0.60 15.57 -19.20
C ASP A 96 -1.92 15.77 -19.98
N THR A 97 -2.21 14.95 -20.98
CA THR A 97 -3.46 14.99 -21.74
C THR A 97 -4.56 14.10 -21.17
N VAL A 98 -4.26 13.29 -20.16
CA VAL A 98 -5.25 12.40 -19.58
C VAL A 98 -5.82 13.04 -18.31
N ASP A 99 -7.14 13.11 -18.24
CA ASP A 99 -7.93 13.62 -17.11
C ASP A 99 -7.59 12.91 -15.79
N SER A 100 -6.44 13.25 -15.21
CA SER A 100 -6.10 12.84 -13.85
C SER A 100 -6.36 13.99 -12.90
N THR A 101 -7.09 13.71 -11.82
CA THR A 101 -7.35 14.67 -10.75
C THR A 101 -6.29 14.54 -9.69
N LEU A 102 -5.66 15.65 -9.31
CA LEU A 102 -4.75 15.69 -8.16
C LEU A 102 -5.58 15.80 -6.88
N HIS A 103 -5.51 14.79 -6.04
CA HIS A 103 -6.14 14.76 -4.73
C HIS A 103 -5.11 15.06 -3.64
N THR A 104 -5.52 15.83 -2.63
CA THR A 104 -4.76 16.01 -1.40
C THR A 104 -5.46 15.29 -0.27
N ILE A 105 -4.72 14.49 0.49
CA ILE A 105 -5.21 13.75 1.64
C ILE A 105 -4.42 14.14 2.88
N THR A 106 -5.12 14.44 3.96
CA THR A 106 -4.52 14.76 5.26
C THR A 106 -4.98 13.75 6.29
N ILE A 107 -4.04 13.02 6.86
CA ILE A 107 -4.27 12.06 7.93
C ILE A 107 -3.57 12.59 9.18
N GLU A 108 -4.27 12.64 10.31
CA GLU A 108 -3.70 13.17 11.55
C GLU A 108 -2.43 12.39 11.94
N GLY A 109 -1.35 13.12 12.21
CA GLY A 109 -0.04 12.56 12.58
C GLY A 109 0.84 12.17 11.39
N MET A 110 0.40 12.44 10.15
CA MET A 110 1.20 12.25 8.93
C MET A 110 1.40 13.58 8.20
N GLN A 111 2.44 13.65 7.36
CA GLN A 111 2.53 14.74 6.40
C GLN A 111 1.33 14.69 5.43
N PRO A 112 0.78 15.83 4.98
CA PRO A 112 -0.17 15.85 3.87
C PRO A 112 0.40 15.12 2.65
N ARG A 113 -0.40 14.28 2.02
CA ARG A 113 -0.03 13.54 0.82
C ARG A 113 -0.89 13.95 -0.35
N THR A 114 -0.35 13.76 -1.53
CA THR A 114 -1.11 13.91 -2.77
C THR A 114 -1.08 12.62 -3.57
N TYR A 115 -2.08 12.43 -4.40
CA TYR A 115 -2.10 11.34 -5.38
C TYR A 115 -2.86 11.77 -6.65
N PHE A 116 -2.44 11.26 -7.78
CA PHE A 116 -3.14 11.43 -9.05
C PHE A 116 -4.15 10.31 -9.19
N LEU A 117 -5.43 10.64 -9.35
CA LEU A 117 -6.49 9.69 -9.63
C LEU A 117 -6.89 9.78 -11.10
N HIS A 118 -6.73 8.69 -11.83
CA HIS A 118 -7.25 8.55 -13.19
C HIS A 118 -8.44 7.60 -13.17
N VAL A 119 -9.57 8.09 -13.65
CA VAL A 119 -10.79 7.32 -13.90
C VAL A 119 -10.98 7.24 -15.42
N PRO A 120 -10.96 6.05 -16.03
CA PRO A 120 -11.02 5.95 -17.48
C PRO A 120 -12.36 6.45 -18.01
N ALA A 121 -12.35 7.05 -19.21
CA ALA A 121 -13.56 7.57 -19.87
C ALA A 121 -14.64 6.51 -20.08
N ALA A 122 -14.25 5.24 -20.19
CA ALA A 122 -15.17 4.10 -20.33
C ALA A 122 -15.84 3.67 -19.01
N TYR A 123 -15.43 4.25 -17.86
CA TYR A 123 -16.02 3.93 -16.55
C TYR A 123 -17.52 4.22 -16.52
N GLN A 124 -18.29 3.26 -15.99
CA GLN A 124 -19.72 3.41 -15.76
C GLN A 124 -20.03 3.08 -14.28
N PRO A 125 -20.77 3.93 -13.55
CA PRO A 125 -21.10 3.67 -12.14
C PRO A 125 -21.89 2.37 -11.88
N SER A 126 -22.56 1.85 -12.90
CA SER A 126 -23.31 0.59 -12.82
C SER A 126 -22.42 -0.67 -12.96
N GLN A 127 -21.15 -0.51 -13.31
CA GLN A 127 -20.21 -1.61 -13.52
C GLN A 127 -18.95 -1.41 -12.69
N SER A 128 -18.69 -2.34 -11.78
CA SER A 128 -17.47 -2.27 -10.96
C SER A 128 -16.22 -2.58 -11.77
N VAL A 129 -15.17 -1.78 -11.53
CA VAL A 129 -13.88 -1.86 -12.23
C VAL A 129 -12.75 -2.10 -11.23
N PRO A 130 -11.61 -2.67 -11.66
CA PRO A 130 -10.43 -2.80 -10.80
C PRO A 130 -9.89 -1.45 -10.34
N LEU A 131 -9.20 -1.45 -9.18
CA LEU A 131 -8.40 -0.32 -8.69
C LEU A 131 -6.94 -0.73 -8.56
N LEU A 132 -6.05 0.03 -9.18
CA LEU A 132 -4.60 -0.09 -9.06
C LEU A 132 -4.02 1.08 -8.28
N LEU A 133 -3.36 0.82 -7.14
CA LEU A 133 -2.48 1.76 -6.48
C LEU A 133 -1.08 1.66 -7.08
N ALA A 134 -0.53 2.77 -7.57
CA ALA A 134 0.78 2.83 -8.19
C ALA A 134 1.77 3.62 -7.33
N PHE A 135 2.94 3.04 -7.04
CA PHE A 135 3.95 3.58 -6.13
C PHE A 135 5.28 3.78 -6.85
N HIS A 136 5.76 5.01 -6.86
CA HIS A 136 7.02 5.41 -7.48
C HIS A 136 8.26 4.92 -6.69
N GLY A 137 9.41 4.92 -7.33
CA GLY A 137 10.69 4.66 -6.68
C GLY A 137 11.16 5.83 -5.79
N ARG A 138 12.21 5.61 -4.99
CA ARG A 138 12.80 6.65 -4.15
C ARG A 138 13.21 7.87 -4.99
N SER A 139 13.03 9.08 -4.42
CA SER A 139 13.37 10.38 -5.00
C SER A 139 12.66 10.71 -6.32
N THR A 140 11.50 10.08 -6.57
CA THR A 140 10.60 10.38 -7.70
C THR A 140 9.19 10.70 -7.20
N VAL A 141 8.20 10.79 -8.08
CA VAL A 141 6.84 11.21 -7.76
C VAL A 141 5.80 10.33 -8.47
N GLY A 142 4.54 10.42 -8.03
CA GLY A 142 3.43 9.68 -8.63
C GLY A 142 3.27 9.91 -10.14
N LYS A 143 3.55 11.11 -10.63
CA LYS A 143 3.54 11.41 -12.06
C LYS A 143 4.60 10.60 -12.82
N GLU A 144 5.75 10.36 -12.22
CA GLU A 144 6.83 9.59 -12.84
C GLU A 144 6.47 8.11 -12.98
N ILE A 145 5.84 7.49 -11.98
CA ILE A 145 5.39 6.10 -12.14
C ILE A 145 4.29 5.98 -13.21
N LEU A 146 3.39 6.96 -13.32
CA LEU A 146 2.41 6.97 -14.41
C LEU A 146 3.06 7.04 -15.78
N ARG A 147 4.11 7.88 -15.92
CA ARG A 147 4.86 8.06 -17.16
C ARG A 147 5.63 6.79 -17.56
N THR A 148 6.37 6.21 -16.63
CA THR A 148 7.23 5.04 -16.93
C THR A 148 6.42 3.77 -17.13
N SER A 149 5.35 3.57 -16.39
CA SER A 149 4.48 2.38 -16.51
C SER A 149 3.42 2.51 -17.60
N GLN A 150 3.13 3.73 -18.07
CA GLN A 150 2.01 3.99 -18.97
C GLN A 150 0.65 3.49 -18.44
N PHE A 151 0.49 3.35 -17.13
CA PHE A 151 -0.75 2.81 -16.53
C PHE A 151 -2.01 3.57 -16.93
N VAL A 152 -1.91 4.87 -17.22
CA VAL A 152 -3.06 5.67 -17.67
C VAL A 152 -3.53 5.25 -19.04
N ALA A 153 -2.63 5.04 -20.00
CA ALA A 153 -2.99 4.57 -21.33
C ALA A 153 -3.64 3.18 -21.26
N TRP A 154 -3.06 2.29 -20.48
CA TRP A 154 -3.62 0.96 -20.25
C TRP A 154 -4.95 0.98 -19.51
N ALA A 155 -5.14 1.91 -18.56
CA ALA A 155 -6.39 2.08 -17.84
C ALA A 155 -7.53 2.50 -18.78
N ALA A 156 -7.22 3.37 -19.74
CA ALA A 156 -8.19 3.76 -20.78
C ALA A 156 -8.58 2.57 -21.69
N GLU A 157 -7.63 1.67 -21.96
CA GLU A 157 -7.87 0.50 -22.83
C GLU A 157 -8.59 -0.64 -22.07
N MET A 158 -8.18 -0.93 -20.83
CA MET A 158 -8.62 -2.09 -20.07
C MET A 158 -9.69 -1.76 -19.00
N ASN A 159 -10.12 -0.51 -18.90
CA ASN A 159 -11.16 -0.01 -18.00
C ASN A 159 -10.89 -0.32 -16.51
N PHE A 160 -9.83 0.26 -15.94
CA PHE A 160 -9.52 0.21 -14.50
C PHE A 160 -9.13 1.58 -13.96
N ILE A 161 -9.36 1.83 -12.67
CA ILE A 161 -8.99 3.08 -12.02
C ILE A 161 -7.54 2.99 -11.53
N VAL A 162 -6.76 4.07 -11.68
CA VAL A 162 -5.39 4.17 -11.18
C VAL A 162 -5.27 5.31 -10.17
N ALA A 163 -4.68 5.02 -9.02
CA ALA A 163 -4.27 6.02 -8.04
C ALA A 163 -2.74 6.00 -7.89
N ALA A 164 -2.06 6.98 -8.47
CA ALA A 164 -0.61 7.12 -8.35
C ALA A 164 -0.26 8.05 -7.18
N VAL A 165 0.30 7.50 -6.14
CA VAL A 165 0.49 8.15 -4.85
C VAL A 165 1.86 8.82 -4.77
N ASN A 166 1.96 10.00 -4.13
CA ASN A 166 3.22 10.65 -3.81
C ASN A 166 3.71 10.27 -2.41
N GLY A 167 4.97 9.85 -2.31
CA GLY A 167 5.64 9.48 -1.07
C GLY A 167 5.89 10.66 -0.14
N ALA A 168 6.24 10.37 1.12
CA ALA A 168 6.72 11.37 2.06
C ALA A 168 8.03 11.99 1.59
N VAL A 169 8.16 13.30 1.76
CA VAL A 169 9.37 14.04 1.38
C VAL A 169 10.13 14.44 2.64
N TYR A 170 11.38 13.99 2.73
CA TYR A 170 12.32 14.37 3.78
C TYR A 170 13.68 14.66 3.12
N ASP A 171 14.32 15.75 3.52
CA ASP A 171 15.61 16.18 2.99
C ASP A 171 15.63 16.24 1.45
N GLY A 172 14.52 16.68 0.85
CA GLY A 172 14.36 16.81 -0.61
C GLY A 172 14.18 15.50 -1.37
N ALA A 173 14.07 14.37 -0.70
CA ALA A 173 13.84 13.06 -1.31
C ALA A 173 12.51 12.44 -0.86
N SER A 174 11.71 12.03 -1.82
CA SER A 174 10.47 11.27 -1.57
C SER A 174 10.76 9.80 -1.35
N SER A 175 9.99 9.13 -0.49
CA SER A 175 10.16 7.71 -0.23
C SER A 175 8.96 7.10 0.50
N TRP A 176 9.02 5.77 0.67
CA TRP A 176 8.02 4.95 1.33
C TRP A 176 8.63 4.22 2.53
N ASN A 177 7.84 4.09 3.57
CA ASN A 177 8.14 3.18 4.69
C ASN A 177 7.74 1.74 4.30
N ALA A 178 8.67 1.00 3.75
CA ALA A 178 8.47 -0.36 3.28
C ALA A 178 9.01 -1.44 4.25
N GLY A 179 9.18 -1.12 5.53
CA GLY A 179 9.77 -2.00 6.54
C GLY A 179 11.22 -1.65 6.83
N ASN A 180 12.16 -2.59 6.74
CA ASN A 180 13.57 -2.40 7.13
C ASN A 180 14.41 -1.60 6.10
N CYS A 181 13.83 -1.06 5.08
CA CYS A 181 14.49 -0.25 4.04
C CYS A 181 13.75 1.06 3.81
N CYS A 182 14.41 2.01 3.40
CA CYS A 182 15.84 2.32 3.14
C CYS A 182 16.01 3.82 3.16
N THR A 183 15.16 4.51 3.90
CA THR A 183 14.97 5.95 3.71
C THR A 183 14.40 6.63 4.94
N ASN A 184 14.32 7.95 4.84
CA ASN A 184 13.76 8.81 5.88
C ASN A 184 12.29 8.44 6.23
N ALA A 185 11.46 8.01 5.26
CA ALA A 185 10.09 7.59 5.55
C ALA A 185 10.04 6.42 6.56
N THR A 186 10.98 5.47 6.47
CA THR A 186 11.14 4.40 7.48
C THR A 186 11.64 4.97 8.81
N THR A 187 12.62 5.87 8.78
CA THR A 187 13.18 6.50 9.98
C THR A 187 12.14 7.32 10.75
N TYR A 188 11.26 8.02 10.03
CA TYR A 188 10.17 8.81 10.61
C TYR A 188 8.87 8.00 10.81
N GLU A 189 8.93 6.69 10.59
CA GLU A 189 7.81 5.75 10.81
C GLU A 189 6.52 6.17 10.07
N GLU A 190 6.64 6.70 8.84
CA GLU A 190 5.48 7.08 8.03
C GLU A 190 4.50 5.91 7.89
N ASN A 191 3.21 6.19 8.07
CA ASN A 191 2.19 5.16 8.01
C ASN A 191 1.61 5.04 6.58
N ASP A 192 2.44 4.63 5.64
CA ASP A 192 2.05 4.47 4.24
C ASP A 192 1.00 3.35 4.04
N VAL A 193 0.91 2.40 4.97
CA VAL A 193 -0.16 1.39 5.00
C VAL A 193 -1.52 2.05 5.27
N LEU A 194 -1.60 2.93 6.26
CA LEU A 194 -2.82 3.70 6.54
C LEU A 194 -3.17 4.62 5.38
N LEU A 195 -2.18 5.26 4.76
CA LEU A 195 -2.39 6.09 3.57
C LEU A 195 -3.02 5.29 2.43
N ALA A 196 -2.43 4.15 2.08
CA ALA A 196 -2.96 3.28 1.02
C ALA A 196 -4.38 2.79 1.34
N SER A 197 -4.62 2.34 2.58
CA SER A 197 -5.96 1.93 3.04
C SER A 197 -6.98 3.04 2.90
N THR A 198 -6.60 4.27 3.28
CA THR A 198 -7.48 5.45 3.22
C THR A 198 -7.81 5.84 1.78
N ILE A 199 -6.82 5.78 0.86
CA ILE A 199 -7.07 6.03 -0.57
C ILE A 199 -8.02 4.97 -1.14
N ILE A 200 -7.82 3.69 -0.83
CA ILE A 200 -8.73 2.61 -1.25
C ILE A 200 -10.16 2.92 -0.77
N ASP A 201 -10.35 3.26 0.51
CA ASP A 201 -11.67 3.52 1.07
C ASP A 201 -12.32 4.76 0.44
N PHE A 202 -11.55 5.82 0.17
CA PHE A 202 -12.03 7.00 -0.56
C PHE A 202 -12.49 6.64 -1.97
N VAL A 203 -11.67 5.92 -2.75
CA VAL A 203 -12.02 5.57 -4.13
C VAL A 203 -13.25 4.65 -4.15
N LYS A 204 -13.34 3.67 -3.26
CA LYS A 204 -14.53 2.80 -3.12
C LYS A 204 -15.80 3.54 -2.71
N SER A 205 -15.68 4.63 -1.98
CA SER A 205 -16.84 5.44 -1.56
C SER A 205 -17.39 6.30 -2.70
N ASN A 206 -16.57 6.59 -3.72
CA ASN A 206 -16.93 7.48 -4.82
C ASN A 206 -17.11 6.76 -6.17
N TYR A 207 -16.58 5.55 -6.29
CA TYR A 207 -16.59 4.78 -7.53
C TYR A 207 -16.95 3.31 -7.28
N ALA A 208 -17.59 2.69 -8.25
CA ALA A 208 -17.87 1.26 -8.24
C ALA A 208 -16.57 0.46 -8.47
N VAL A 209 -15.88 0.11 -7.40
CA VAL A 209 -14.63 -0.67 -7.43
C VAL A 209 -14.94 -2.15 -7.21
N ASP A 210 -14.33 -3.02 -8.02
CA ASP A 210 -14.41 -4.46 -7.85
C ASP A 210 -13.56 -4.90 -6.63
N PRO A 211 -14.16 -5.40 -5.54
CA PRO A 211 -13.42 -5.82 -4.36
C PRO A 211 -12.50 -7.02 -4.59
N ALA A 212 -12.73 -7.79 -5.65
CA ALA A 212 -11.88 -8.91 -6.05
C ALA A 212 -10.63 -8.47 -6.82
N ARG A 213 -10.54 -7.20 -7.22
CA ARG A 213 -9.47 -6.64 -8.06
C ARG A 213 -8.94 -5.33 -7.50
N LEU A 214 -8.42 -5.38 -6.28
CA LEU A 214 -7.71 -4.29 -5.61
C LEU A 214 -6.21 -4.59 -5.66
N TRP A 215 -5.48 -3.84 -6.45
CA TRP A 215 -4.09 -4.12 -6.77
C TRP A 215 -3.13 -3.05 -6.26
N ALA A 216 -1.90 -3.45 -5.99
CA ALA A 216 -0.79 -2.52 -5.74
C ALA A 216 0.38 -2.86 -6.66
N SER A 217 0.97 -1.85 -7.29
CA SER A 217 2.17 -2.01 -8.10
C SER A 217 3.17 -0.92 -7.82
N GLY A 218 4.46 -1.21 -7.94
CA GLY A 218 5.48 -0.20 -7.75
C GLY A 218 6.85 -0.59 -8.25
N HIS A 219 7.67 0.45 -8.41
CA HIS A 219 9.07 0.36 -8.82
C HIS A 219 9.99 0.56 -7.61
N SER A 220 11.04 -0.27 -7.48
CA SER A 220 12.09 -0.06 -6.47
C SER A 220 11.49 0.03 -5.04
N ASN A 221 11.73 1.11 -4.31
CA ASN A 221 11.14 1.37 -2.98
C ASN A 221 9.60 1.33 -2.99
N GLY A 222 8.94 1.73 -4.10
CA GLY A 222 7.49 1.58 -4.26
C GLY A 222 7.06 0.12 -4.44
N GLY A 223 7.89 -0.70 -5.07
CA GLY A 223 7.69 -2.16 -5.14
C GLY A 223 7.88 -2.83 -3.77
N MET A 224 8.82 -2.33 -2.96
CA MET A 224 8.98 -2.77 -1.57
C MET A 224 7.74 -2.43 -0.73
N LEU A 225 7.14 -1.24 -0.95
CA LEU A 225 5.87 -0.89 -0.31
C LEU A 225 4.73 -1.82 -0.77
N ALA A 226 4.66 -2.19 -2.05
CA ALA A 226 3.65 -3.13 -2.53
C ALA A 226 3.73 -4.47 -1.79
N TYR A 227 4.92 -5.00 -1.50
CA TYR A 227 5.08 -6.17 -0.63
C TYR A 227 4.54 -5.92 0.78
N ARG A 228 4.87 -4.78 1.39
CA ARG A 228 4.34 -4.43 2.70
C ARG A 228 2.81 -4.37 2.72
N LEU A 229 2.19 -3.83 1.67
CA LEU A 229 0.73 -3.80 1.55
C LEU A 229 0.14 -5.22 1.37
N ALA A 230 0.84 -6.12 0.66
CA ALA A 230 0.43 -7.52 0.58
C ALA A 230 0.47 -8.22 1.93
N CYS A 231 1.28 -7.75 2.89
CA CYS A 231 1.32 -8.26 4.26
C CYS A 231 0.25 -7.60 5.14
N ASP A 232 0.30 -6.27 5.25
CA ASP A 232 -0.44 -5.49 6.26
C ASP A 232 -1.89 -5.17 5.84
N LEU A 233 -2.19 -5.22 4.53
CA LEU A 233 -3.51 -4.99 3.93
C LEU A 233 -3.99 -6.17 3.09
N SER A 234 -3.57 -7.39 3.40
CA SER A 234 -3.97 -8.60 2.68
C SER A 234 -5.48 -8.87 2.73
N ASP A 235 -6.22 -8.25 3.63
CA ASP A 235 -7.69 -8.25 3.64
C ASP A 235 -8.31 -7.42 2.50
N LYS A 236 -7.61 -6.37 2.04
CA LYS A 236 -8.01 -5.47 0.94
C LYS A 236 -7.28 -5.81 -0.37
N ILE A 237 -5.95 -5.76 -0.37
CA ILE A 237 -5.12 -6.01 -1.57
C ILE A 237 -5.22 -7.47 -2.00
N THR A 238 -5.57 -7.67 -3.27
CA THR A 238 -5.84 -9.01 -3.83
C THR A 238 -4.67 -9.54 -4.65
N ALA A 239 -3.91 -8.65 -5.27
CA ALA A 239 -2.69 -8.98 -6.01
C ALA A 239 -1.71 -7.81 -6.01
N ILE A 240 -0.42 -8.11 -6.12
CA ILE A 240 0.62 -7.11 -6.29
C ILE A 240 1.48 -7.39 -7.52
N ALA A 241 2.04 -6.31 -8.08
CA ALA A 241 3.07 -6.41 -9.11
C ALA A 241 4.27 -5.52 -8.72
N VAL A 242 5.43 -6.13 -8.64
CA VAL A 242 6.67 -5.50 -8.16
C VAL A 242 7.69 -5.47 -9.27
N VAL A 243 8.27 -4.30 -9.53
CA VAL A 243 9.39 -4.14 -10.46
C VAL A 243 10.61 -3.69 -9.67
N THR A 244 11.67 -4.49 -9.70
CA THR A 244 12.99 -4.22 -9.07
C THR A 244 12.89 -3.82 -7.59
N GLY A 245 11.90 -4.35 -6.86
CA GLY A 245 11.75 -4.19 -5.41
C GLY A 245 12.28 -5.41 -4.65
N ALA A 246 12.04 -5.44 -3.33
CA ALA A 246 12.35 -6.58 -2.46
C ALA A 246 11.36 -6.65 -1.30
N LEU A 247 11.16 -7.83 -0.72
CA LEU A 247 10.44 -7.99 0.55
C LEU A 247 11.37 -7.56 1.70
N MET A 248 11.11 -6.36 2.25
CA MET A 248 11.97 -5.77 3.29
C MET A 248 11.47 -6.00 4.72
N ASP A 249 10.32 -6.63 4.89
CA ASP A 249 9.78 -7.03 6.20
C ASP A 249 9.82 -8.55 6.37
N PRO A 250 10.78 -9.08 7.13
CA PRO A 250 10.88 -10.51 7.39
C PRO A 250 9.72 -11.04 8.25
N THR A 251 9.00 -10.16 8.94
CA THR A 251 7.86 -10.51 9.81
C THR A 251 6.53 -10.51 9.08
N CYS A 252 6.54 -10.25 7.77
CA CYS A 252 5.36 -10.27 6.91
C CYS A 252 4.51 -11.54 7.15
N SER A 253 3.22 -11.35 7.43
CA SER A 253 2.29 -12.47 7.68
C SER A 253 0.91 -12.09 7.16
N PRO A 254 0.65 -12.30 5.86
CA PRO A 254 -0.64 -11.97 5.26
C PRO A 254 -1.74 -12.81 5.88
N THR A 255 -2.87 -12.18 6.24
CA THR A 255 -4.05 -12.86 6.78
C THR A 255 -4.90 -13.54 5.71
N LYS A 256 -4.75 -13.07 4.46
CA LYS A 256 -5.36 -13.67 3.27
C LYS A 256 -4.31 -13.83 2.18
N PRO A 257 -4.40 -14.86 1.35
CA PRO A 257 -3.50 -15.04 0.22
C PRO A 257 -3.59 -13.88 -0.78
N VAL A 258 -2.43 -13.46 -1.32
CA VAL A 258 -2.28 -12.36 -2.27
C VAL A 258 -1.49 -12.85 -3.47
N SER A 259 -2.02 -12.73 -4.69
CA SER A 259 -1.26 -13.09 -5.90
C SER A 259 -0.09 -12.13 -6.11
N ILE A 260 1.08 -12.66 -6.51
CA ILE A 260 2.32 -11.88 -6.60
C ILE A 260 2.95 -12.05 -7.98
N PHE A 261 3.22 -10.94 -8.63
CA PHE A 261 4.02 -10.87 -9.83
C PHE A 261 5.25 -10.01 -9.59
N HIS A 262 6.44 -10.59 -9.73
CA HIS A 262 7.69 -9.88 -9.50
C HIS A 262 8.54 -9.92 -10.76
N ILE A 263 8.94 -8.75 -11.26
CA ILE A 263 9.90 -8.59 -12.33
C ILE A 263 11.19 -8.01 -11.77
N HIS A 264 12.33 -8.62 -12.14
CA HIS A 264 13.64 -8.14 -11.71
C HIS A 264 14.65 -8.20 -12.85
N GLY A 265 15.66 -7.34 -12.79
CA GLY A 265 16.82 -7.39 -13.68
C GLY A 265 18.00 -8.10 -13.01
N ASN A 266 18.60 -9.09 -13.66
CA ASN A 266 19.74 -9.81 -13.11
C ASN A 266 20.98 -8.93 -12.91
N LEU A 267 21.09 -7.84 -13.67
CA LEU A 267 22.17 -6.87 -13.60
C LEU A 267 21.82 -5.62 -12.76
N ASP A 268 20.81 -5.71 -11.88
CA ASP A 268 20.38 -4.60 -11.02
C ASP A 268 21.47 -4.26 -9.98
N PRO A 269 22.11 -3.05 -10.06
CA PRO A 269 23.16 -2.65 -9.12
C PRO A 269 22.60 -2.00 -7.85
N THR A 270 21.31 -1.61 -7.84
CA THR A 270 20.65 -0.86 -6.77
C THR A 270 19.96 -1.79 -5.77
N VAL A 271 19.22 -2.75 -6.31
CA VAL A 271 18.58 -3.85 -5.58
C VAL A 271 19.09 -5.15 -6.22
N PRO A 272 20.28 -5.64 -5.85
CA PRO A 272 20.89 -6.79 -6.52
C PRO A 272 20.01 -8.03 -6.43
N PHE A 273 19.84 -8.74 -7.57
CA PHE A 273 19.03 -9.96 -7.63
C PHE A 273 19.48 -11.02 -6.61
N HIS A 274 20.79 -11.15 -6.41
CA HIS A 274 21.37 -12.09 -5.44
C HIS A 274 21.43 -11.55 -4.01
N GLY A 275 20.87 -10.37 -3.76
CA GLY A 275 20.85 -9.72 -2.46
C GLY A 275 22.10 -8.91 -2.13
N GLY A 276 22.08 -8.24 -0.98
CA GLY A 276 23.17 -7.37 -0.52
C GLY A 276 23.04 -5.93 -1.03
N GLY A 277 24.13 -5.36 -1.49
CA GLY A 277 24.18 -3.97 -1.95
C GLY A 277 24.03 -2.95 -0.82
N LYS A 278 23.85 -1.68 -1.20
CA LYS A 278 23.80 -0.54 -0.26
C LYS A 278 22.66 -0.64 0.78
N PHE A 279 21.60 -1.31 0.42
CA PHE A 279 20.38 -1.40 1.24
C PHE A 279 20.23 -2.74 1.95
N GLU A 280 21.27 -3.59 1.88
CA GLU A 280 21.25 -4.93 2.48
C GLU A 280 19.98 -5.72 2.11
N THR A 281 19.60 -5.63 0.83
CA THR A 281 18.38 -6.29 0.35
C THR A 281 18.53 -7.82 0.42
N PRO A 282 17.45 -8.54 0.70
CA PRO A 282 17.48 -10.01 0.64
C PRO A 282 17.68 -10.48 -0.80
N ASN A 283 18.09 -11.74 -0.97
CA ASN A 283 18.07 -12.40 -2.27
C ASN A 283 16.63 -12.44 -2.80
N ILE A 284 16.43 -11.99 -4.04
CA ILE A 284 15.10 -11.79 -4.62
C ILE A 284 14.37 -13.12 -4.84
N TYR A 285 15.06 -14.14 -5.35
CA TYR A 285 14.45 -15.46 -5.53
C TYR A 285 13.88 -15.99 -4.20
N PHE A 286 14.69 -15.97 -3.14
CA PHE A 286 14.24 -16.45 -1.82
C PHE A 286 13.17 -15.59 -1.20
N SER A 287 13.16 -14.28 -1.44
CA SER A 287 12.09 -13.38 -0.98
C SER A 287 10.75 -13.70 -1.63
N VAL A 288 10.76 -13.96 -2.95
CA VAL A 288 9.54 -14.31 -3.68
C VAL A 288 9.07 -15.72 -3.29
N GLN A 289 9.98 -16.66 -3.13
CA GLN A 289 9.68 -18.01 -2.65
C GLN A 289 9.07 -18.00 -1.24
N ASP A 290 9.60 -17.17 -0.33
CA ASP A 290 9.06 -17.02 1.03
C ASP A 290 7.60 -16.51 0.99
N MET A 291 7.31 -15.52 0.15
CA MET A 291 5.94 -15.05 -0.05
C MET A 291 5.05 -16.14 -0.68
N ALA A 292 5.57 -16.96 -1.60
CA ALA A 292 4.83 -18.11 -2.13
C ALA A 292 4.44 -19.08 -1.00
N TYR A 293 5.36 -19.41 -0.12
CA TYR A 293 5.06 -20.29 1.03
C TYR A 293 4.07 -19.69 2.01
N ARG A 294 4.13 -18.38 2.26
CA ARG A 294 3.13 -17.65 3.09
C ARG A 294 1.74 -17.66 2.45
N ASN A 295 1.66 -17.73 1.13
CA ASN A 295 0.43 -17.92 0.36
C ASN A 295 -0.04 -19.38 0.30
N SER A 296 0.62 -20.30 1.02
CA SER A 296 0.34 -21.73 1.01
C SER A 296 0.60 -22.40 -0.36
N CYS A 297 1.57 -21.87 -1.11
CA CYS A 297 2.12 -22.59 -2.24
C CYS A 297 3.04 -23.72 -1.71
N THR A 298 2.98 -24.87 -2.32
CA THR A 298 3.79 -26.04 -1.91
C THR A 298 4.59 -26.56 -3.08
N GLY A 299 5.79 -27.09 -2.77
CA GLY A 299 6.70 -27.66 -3.76
C GLY A 299 7.52 -26.61 -4.51
N ASP A 300 8.33 -27.11 -5.43
CA ASP A 300 9.19 -26.27 -6.25
C ASP A 300 8.38 -25.53 -7.32
N PRO A 301 8.85 -24.35 -7.77
CA PRO A 301 8.20 -23.63 -8.84
C PRO A 301 8.32 -24.39 -10.17
N LYS A 302 7.35 -24.21 -11.05
CA LYS A 302 7.57 -24.50 -12.45
C LYS A 302 8.56 -23.47 -12.99
N GLU A 303 9.69 -23.93 -13.46
CA GLU A 303 10.74 -23.12 -14.04
C GLU A 303 10.71 -23.19 -15.57
N THR A 304 10.89 -22.04 -16.22
CA THR A 304 11.17 -21.93 -17.66
C THR A 304 12.26 -20.89 -17.85
N SER A 305 13.23 -21.17 -18.71
CA SER A 305 14.33 -20.26 -19.00
C SER A 305 14.64 -20.20 -20.50
N ASN A 306 15.13 -19.05 -20.93
CA ASN A 306 15.69 -18.82 -22.24
C ASN A 306 16.85 -17.82 -22.13
N THR A 307 17.38 -17.32 -23.23
CA THR A 307 18.50 -16.37 -23.24
C THR A 307 18.13 -14.96 -22.72
N ILE A 308 16.85 -14.67 -22.57
CA ILE A 308 16.34 -13.35 -22.16
C ILE A 308 15.94 -13.35 -20.70
N GLU A 309 15.21 -14.40 -20.25
CA GLU A 309 14.62 -14.45 -18.93
C GLU A 309 14.62 -15.84 -18.31
N GLU A 310 14.58 -15.88 -16.98
CA GLU A 310 14.20 -17.03 -16.16
C GLU A 310 12.86 -16.70 -15.50
N ARG A 311 11.91 -17.63 -15.57
CA ARG A 311 10.58 -17.47 -15.00
C ARG A 311 10.27 -18.62 -14.05
N TYR A 312 9.88 -18.26 -12.83
CA TYR A 312 9.52 -19.18 -11.76
C TYR A 312 8.03 -18.97 -11.41
N THR A 313 7.26 -20.05 -11.39
CA THR A 313 5.81 -19.97 -11.13
C THR A 313 5.43 -20.96 -10.02
N TRP A 314 4.99 -20.45 -8.88
CA TRP A 314 4.41 -21.20 -7.78
C TRP A 314 2.89 -21.14 -7.86
N ARG A 315 2.24 -22.30 -7.96
CA ARG A 315 0.78 -22.43 -7.89
C ARG A 315 0.38 -22.85 -6.48
N CYS A 316 -0.54 -22.09 -5.91
CA CYS A 316 -0.92 -22.26 -4.51
C CYS A 316 -2.28 -22.94 -4.39
N THR A 317 -2.46 -23.74 -3.35
CA THR A 317 -3.73 -24.43 -3.06
C THR A 317 -4.88 -23.46 -2.77
N THR A 318 -4.55 -22.23 -2.36
CA THR A 318 -5.48 -21.14 -2.09
C THR A 318 -6.08 -20.48 -3.36
N GLY A 319 -5.60 -20.89 -4.55
CA GLY A 319 -6.07 -20.34 -5.83
C GLY A 319 -5.42 -19.04 -6.25
N VAL A 320 -4.42 -18.53 -5.49
CA VAL A 320 -3.52 -17.45 -5.90
C VAL A 320 -2.30 -18.03 -6.61
N GLU A 321 -1.53 -17.18 -7.27
CA GLU A 321 -0.30 -17.54 -7.96
C GLU A 321 0.82 -16.57 -7.56
N THR A 322 2.04 -17.07 -7.46
CA THR A 322 3.24 -16.25 -7.30
C THR A 322 4.15 -16.51 -8.50
N GLN A 323 4.55 -15.44 -9.20
CA GLN A 323 5.51 -15.50 -10.30
C GLN A 323 6.69 -14.56 -10.05
N LEU A 324 7.87 -15.02 -10.43
CA LEU A 324 9.11 -14.25 -10.55
C LEU A 324 9.61 -14.33 -11.99
N VAL A 325 9.93 -13.20 -12.58
CA VAL A 325 10.62 -13.09 -13.88
C VAL A 325 11.94 -12.37 -13.65
N ASN A 326 13.04 -13.03 -13.94
CA ASN A 326 14.39 -12.48 -13.86
C ASN A 326 14.93 -12.27 -15.27
N TYR A 327 15.00 -11.02 -15.69
CA TYR A 327 15.54 -10.65 -17.01
C TYR A 327 17.06 -10.55 -16.97
N GLN A 328 17.75 -11.36 -17.79
CA GLN A 328 19.20 -11.59 -17.72
C GLN A 328 20.04 -10.32 -17.99
N GLU A 329 19.60 -9.51 -18.93
CA GLU A 329 20.34 -8.31 -19.40
C GLU A 329 19.77 -6.99 -18.82
N GLN A 330 18.78 -7.07 -17.90
CA GLN A 330 18.13 -5.86 -17.38
C GLN A 330 18.75 -5.38 -16.07
N SER A 331 18.68 -4.08 -15.90
CA SER A 331 19.16 -3.32 -14.75
C SER A 331 17.99 -2.85 -13.86
N HIS A 332 18.22 -1.82 -13.04
CA HIS A 332 17.24 -1.22 -12.13
C HIS A 332 16.27 -0.29 -12.90
N ALA A 333 15.41 -0.85 -13.73
CA ALA A 333 14.54 -0.07 -14.60
C ALA A 333 13.14 -0.70 -14.75
N TRP A 334 12.17 0.15 -15.02
CA TRP A 334 10.89 -0.24 -15.60
C TRP A 334 11.02 -0.10 -17.12
N VAL A 335 10.93 -1.17 -17.87
CA VAL A 335 11.10 -1.15 -19.33
C VAL A 335 9.82 -1.48 -20.06
N ASP A 336 9.78 -1.15 -21.36
CA ASP A 336 8.64 -1.43 -22.21
C ASP A 336 8.32 -2.93 -22.20
N GLY A 337 7.01 -3.24 -22.21
CA GLY A 337 6.51 -4.62 -22.12
C GLY A 337 6.19 -5.10 -20.69
N TYR A 338 6.87 -4.58 -19.67
CA TYR A 338 6.60 -4.99 -18.27
C TYR A 338 5.17 -4.70 -17.84
N THR A 339 4.62 -3.55 -18.23
CA THR A 339 3.25 -3.17 -17.88
C THR A 339 2.22 -4.12 -18.46
N GLU A 340 2.40 -4.55 -19.70
CA GLU A 340 1.51 -5.52 -20.32
C GLU A 340 1.52 -6.87 -19.58
N GLU A 341 2.69 -7.38 -19.21
CA GLU A 341 2.81 -8.60 -18.42
C GLU A 341 2.17 -8.47 -17.04
N ILE A 342 2.42 -7.34 -16.36
CA ILE A 342 1.82 -7.00 -15.07
C ILE A 342 0.31 -7.04 -15.16
N LEU A 343 -0.27 -6.34 -16.13
CA LEU A 343 -1.72 -6.25 -16.26
C LEU A 343 -2.34 -7.59 -16.66
N ARG A 344 -1.71 -8.35 -17.55
CA ARG A 344 -2.15 -9.72 -17.87
C ARG A 344 -2.21 -10.59 -16.61
N PHE A 345 -1.19 -10.51 -15.76
CA PHE A 345 -1.19 -11.24 -14.49
C PHE A 345 -2.29 -10.75 -13.56
N LEU A 346 -2.39 -9.45 -13.30
CA LEU A 346 -3.36 -8.88 -12.35
C LEU A 346 -4.81 -9.19 -12.75
N PHE A 347 -5.15 -9.05 -14.04
CA PHE A 347 -6.48 -9.37 -14.54
C PHE A 347 -6.82 -10.86 -14.49
N ALA A 348 -5.82 -11.74 -14.62
CA ALA A 348 -6.01 -13.19 -14.54
C ALA A 348 -6.23 -13.70 -13.12
N HIS A 349 -5.92 -12.90 -12.08
CA HIS A 349 -5.92 -13.34 -10.69
C HIS A 349 -6.85 -12.52 -9.79
N PRO A 350 -8.16 -12.44 -10.07
CA PRO A 350 -9.12 -11.88 -9.13
C PRO A 350 -9.17 -12.76 -7.86
N ARG A 351 -9.35 -12.15 -6.69
CA ARG A 351 -9.59 -12.91 -5.46
C ARG A 351 -10.94 -13.64 -5.56
N LYS A 352 -10.95 -14.93 -5.22
CA LYS A 352 -12.15 -15.76 -5.19
C LYS A 352 -12.92 -15.62 -3.88
#